data_a827379912acbe5716d03288ada98e5a
#
_entry.id   a827379912acbe5716d03288ada98e5a
#
_cell.length_a   1.000
_cell.length_b   1.000
_cell.length_c   1.000
_cell.angle_alpha   90.00
_cell.angle_beta   90.00
_cell.angle_gamma   90.00
#
_symmetry.space_group_name_H-M   'P 1'
#
loop_
_entity.id
_entity.type
_entity.pdbx_description
1 polymer ?
#
loop_
_entity_poly.entity_id
_entity_poly.type
_entity_poly.pdbx_seq_one_letter_code
_entity_poly.pdbx_strand_id
1 'polypeptide(L)'
;MDAPRGAGQRKSDTLARLASDADAWIATADADGNGYLLPLSFLWDGAGVIVSTPRSSVTGRNLSRGGRVRVGVGQLRDVTMIDGTAEPVRDERAKDAFAAKHGWDPRKEANDYAYFRIVPDRVQAWREVNELPGRTLMRDGSWLA
;
A
#
# COMPACT_ATOMS: atom_id res chain seq x y z
N MET A 1 2.40 -7.64 -27.60
CA MET A 1 2.35 -6.60 -26.57
C MET A 1 1.21 -5.66 -26.89
N ASP A 2 0.33 -5.46 -25.92
CA ASP A 2 -0.80 -4.55 -26.10
C ASP A 2 -0.34 -3.10 -26.16
N ALA A 3 -1.15 -2.24 -26.76
CA ALA A 3 -0.90 -0.81 -26.75
C ALA A 3 -0.89 -0.27 -25.30
N PRO A 4 -0.03 0.72 -25.00
CA PRO A 4 -0.01 1.29 -23.64
C PRO A 4 -1.34 1.96 -23.31
N ARG A 5 -1.80 1.77 -22.08
CA ARG A 5 -3.00 2.45 -21.58
C ARG A 5 -2.74 3.95 -21.44
N GLY A 6 -3.75 4.78 -21.68
CA GLY A 6 -3.70 6.18 -21.36
C GLY A 6 -3.73 6.42 -19.84
N ALA A 7 -3.38 7.63 -19.42
CA ALA A 7 -3.27 7.98 -18.00
C ALA A 7 -4.58 7.77 -17.23
N GLY A 8 -5.71 8.19 -17.78
CA GLY A 8 -7.02 8.02 -17.15
C GLY A 8 -7.41 6.57 -16.96
N GLN A 9 -7.20 5.73 -17.98
CA GLN A 9 -7.48 4.30 -17.89
C GLN A 9 -6.55 3.63 -16.87
N ARG A 10 -5.29 4.00 -16.86
CA ARG A 10 -4.30 3.43 -15.94
C ARG A 10 -4.65 3.78 -14.49
N LYS A 11 -5.06 5.02 -14.23
CA LYS A 11 -5.54 5.43 -12.90
C LYS A 11 -6.77 4.64 -12.49
N SER A 12 -7.76 4.52 -13.39
CA SER A 12 -8.99 3.77 -13.12
C SER A 12 -8.70 2.31 -12.77
N ASP A 13 -7.82 1.65 -13.55
CA ASP A 13 -7.42 0.28 -13.30
C ASP A 13 -6.69 0.14 -11.96
N THR A 14 -5.85 1.10 -11.63
CA THR A 14 -5.10 1.12 -10.36
C THR A 14 -6.04 1.24 -9.16
N LEU A 15 -7.01 2.17 -9.22
CA LEU A 15 -7.98 2.33 -8.15
C LEU A 15 -8.87 1.10 -7.98
N ALA A 16 -9.26 0.46 -9.08
CA ALA A 16 -10.02 -0.79 -9.04
C ALA A 16 -9.22 -1.91 -8.36
N ARG A 17 -7.93 -2.02 -8.69
CA ARG A 17 -7.04 -3.00 -8.06
C ARG A 17 -6.89 -2.76 -6.57
N LEU A 18 -6.65 -1.52 -6.16
CA LEU A 18 -6.51 -1.17 -4.76
C LEU A 18 -7.77 -1.47 -3.95
N ALA A 19 -8.93 -1.34 -4.57
CA ALA A 19 -10.22 -1.66 -3.94
C ALA A 19 -10.44 -3.17 -3.79
N SER A 20 -9.95 -3.99 -4.73
CA SER A 20 -10.29 -5.41 -4.82
C SER A 20 -9.21 -6.36 -4.31
N ASP A 21 -7.93 -6.03 -4.45
CA ASP A 21 -6.85 -6.93 -4.04
C ASP A 21 -6.79 -7.06 -2.52
N ALA A 22 -6.43 -8.25 -2.06
CA ALA A 22 -6.39 -8.57 -0.63
C ALA A 22 -5.05 -8.23 0.01
N ASP A 23 -3.95 -8.48 -0.71
CA ASP A 23 -2.61 -8.46 -0.15
C ASP A 23 -1.67 -7.57 -0.96
N ALA A 24 -0.65 -7.05 -0.27
CA ALA A 24 0.36 -6.20 -0.86
C ALA A 24 1.74 -6.53 -0.30
N TRP A 25 2.78 -6.25 -1.07
CA TRP A 25 4.16 -6.25 -0.58
C TRP A 25 4.44 -4.92 0.11
N ILE A 26 4.96 -4.99 1.33
CA ILE A 26 5.30 -3.81 2.13
C ILE A 26 6.82 -3.80 2.34
N ALA A 27 7.47 -2.77 1.86
CA ALA A 27 8.91 -2.56 2.01
C ALA A 27 9.16 -1.43 3.00
N THR A 28 9.91 -1.73 4.04
CA THR A 28 10.34 -0.77 5.07
C THR A 28 11.83 -0.91 5.29
N ALA A 29 12.42 0.00 6.05
CA ALA A 29 13.81 -0.08 6.45
C ALA A 29 13.95 0.37 7.90
N ASP A 30 14.99 -0.16 8.58
CA ASP A 30 15.34 0.30 9.92
C ASP A 30 16.21 1.57 9.85
N ALA A 31 16.64 2.06 11.03
CA ALA A 31 17.45 3.28 11.13
C ALA A 31 18.80 3.16 10.41
N ASP A 32 19.31 1.94 10.27
CA ASP A 32 20.60 1.67 9.61
C ASP A 32 20.46 1.39 8.12
N GLY A 33 19.25 1.49 7.58
CA GLY A 33 18.99 1.26 6.18
C GLY A 33 18.80 -0.20 5.79
N ASN A 34 18.65 -1.11 6.75
CA ASN A 34 18.38 -2.51 6.46
C ASN A 34 16.94 -2.65 5.99
N GLY A 35 16.78 -3.10 4.74
CA GLY A 35 15.46 -3.28 4.12
C GLY A 35 14.76 -4.53 4.62
N TYR A 36 13.45 -4.46 4.74
CA TYR A 36 12.60 -5.59 5.09
C TYR A 36 11.37 -5.59 4.19
N LEU A 37 11.08 -6.74 3.60
CA LEU A 37 9.98 -6.91 2.65
C LEU A 37 9.14 -8.10 3.07
N LEU A 38 7.82 -7.91 3.19
CA LEU A 38 6.89 -9.00 3.47
C LEU A 38 5.51 -8.68 2.88
N PRO A 39 4.67 -9.71 2.64
CA PRO A 39 3.27 -9.46 2.27
C PRO A 39 2.41 -9.20 3.50
N LEU A 40 1.49 -8.26 3.38
CA LEU A 40 0.46 -8.01 4.38
C LEU A 40 -0.89 -7.83 3.69
N SER A 41 -1.95 -8.22 4.37
CA SER A 41 -3.30 -7.85 3.97
C SER A 41 -3.48 -6.35 4.10
N PHE A 42 -4.23 -5.75 3.20
CA PHE A 42 -4.44 -4.30 3.21
C PHE A 42 -5.87 -3.91 2.89
N LEU A 43 -6.20 -2.69 3.26
CA LEU A 43 -7.44 -2.01 2.88
C LEU A 43 -7.08 -0.65 2.29
N TRP A 44 -7.55 -0.38 1.07
CA TRP A 44 -7.52 0.95 0.48
C TRP A 44 -8.75 1.72 0.93
N ASP A 45 -8.57 2.84 1.64
CA ASP A 45 -9.69 3.65 2.17
C ASP A 45 -10.00 4.90 1.34
N GLY A 46 -9.40 4.99 0.15
CA GLY A 46 -9.52 6.17 -0.72
C GLY A 46 -8.45 7.22 -0.47
N ALA A 47 -7.79 7.18 0.67
CA ALA A 47 -6.75 8.13 1.04
C ALA A 47 -5.38 7.46 1.25
N GLY A 48 -5.38 6.17 1.59
CA GLY A 48 -4.13 5.46 1.83
C GLY A 48 -4.33 3.96 1.97
N VAL A 49 -3.22 3.27 2.18
CA VAL A 49 -3.15 1.82 2.34
C VAL A 49 -3.08 1.50 3.83
N ILE A 50 -4.14 0.89 4.36
CA ILE A 50 -4.20 0.49 5.76
C ILE A 50 -3.70 -0.94 5.88
N VAL A 51 -2.74 -1.15 6.77
CA VAL A 51 -2.17 -2.46 7.11
C VAL A 51 -2.22 -2.65 8.62
N SER A 52 -2.17 -3.91 9.05
CA SER A 52 -2.07 -4.26 10.46
C SER A 52 -1.02 -5.34 10.65
N THR A 53 -0.18 -5.17 11.65
CA THR A 53 0.93 -6.08 11.93
C THR A 53 1.24 -6.04 13.43
N PRO A 54 1.81 -7.12 14.02
CA PRO A 54 2.22 -7.05 15.42
C PRO A 54 3.14 -5.85 15.65
N ARG A 55 2.85 -5.08 16.68
CA ARG A 55 3.62 -3.87 17.01
C ARG A 55 5.09 -4.17 17.21
N SER A 56 5.42 -5.32 17.77
CA SER A 56 6.79 -5.75 18.05
C SER A 56 7.51 -6.39 16.87
N SER A 57 6.83 -6.63 15.74
CA SER A 57 7.48 -7.17 14.55
C SER A 57 8.45 -6.17 13.94
N VAL A 58 9.35 -6.66 13.07
CA VAL A 58 10.29 -5.77 12.35
C VAL A 58 9.51 -4.69 11.60
N THR A 59 8.50 -5.08 10.83
CA THR A 59 7.67 -4.14 10.08
C THR A 59 6.93 -3.18 11.01
N GLY A 60 6.35 -3.68 12.11
CA GLY A 60 5.67 -2.85 13.10
C GLY A 60 6.58 -1.78 13.70
N ARG A 61 7.80 -2.16 14.07
CA ARG A 61 8.79 -1.20 14.57
C ARG A 61 9.22 -0.19 13.53
N ASN A 62 9.45 -0.65 12.30
CA ASN A 62 9.84 0.25 11.19
C ASN A 62 8.74 1.25 10.86
N LEU A 63 7.48 0.80 10.81
CA LEU A 63 6.33 1.69 10.55
C LEU A 63 6.11 2.67 11.70
N SER A 64 6.27 2.23 12.95
CA SER A 64 6.11 3.08 14.13
C SER A 64 7.13 4.21 14.21
N ARG A 65 8.35 3.95 13.72
CA ARG A 65 9.41 4.95 13.71
C ARG A 65 9.14 6.05 12.69
N GLY A 66 8.27 5.81 11.72
CA GLY A 66 8.03 6.69 10.59
C GLY A 66 9.05 6.45 9.48
N GLY A 67 9.11 7.34 8.52
CA GLY A 67 9.98 7.21 7.35
C GLY A 67 9.23 6.74 6.12
N ARG A 68 10.01 6.49 5.06
CA ARG A 68 9.46 6.12 3.76
C ARG A 68 9.06 4.66 3.73
N VAL A 69 7.92 4.39 3.10
CA VAL A 69 7.38 3.04 2.90
C VAL A 69 7.11 2.87 1.42
N ARG A 70 7.41 1.70 0.88
CA ARG A 70 7.00 1.35 -0.48
C ARG A 70 6.05 0.17 -0.44
N VAL A 71 4.96 0.28 -1.21
CA VAL A 71 3.93 -0.74 -1.31
C VAL A 71 3.86 -1.22 -2.76
N GLY A 72 3.91 -2.53 -2.96
CA GLY A 72 3.74 -3.14 -4.27
C GLY A 72 2.46 -3.97 -4.31
N VAL A 73 1.61 -3.72 -5.30
CA VAL A 73 0.34 -4.43 -5.48
C VAL A 73 0.27 -4.97 -6.90
N GLY A 74 -0.34 -6.12 -7.05
CA GLY A 74 -0.58 -6.72 -8.34
C GLY A 74 0.43 -7.80 -8.70
N GLN A 75 0.54 -8.09 -9.98
CA GLN A 75 1.41 -9.12 -10.53
C GLN A 75 2.70 -8.49 -11.05
N LEU A 76 3.73 -9.31 -11.25
CA LEU A 76 5.04 -8.80 -11.70
C LEU A 76 4.98 -8.10 -13.06
N ARG A 77 4.00 -8.45 -13.91
CA ARG A 77 3.78 -7.81 -15.21
C ARG A 77 2.53 -6.93 -15.26
N ASP A 78 2.05 -6.52 -14.11
CA ASP A 78 0.94 -5.58 -13.98
C ASP A 78 0.98 -5.04 -12.56
N VAL A 79 1.87 -4.10 -12.33
CA VAL A 79 2.20 -3.63 -10.99
C VAL A 79 1.68 -2.24 -10.71
N THR A 80 1.37 -2.02 -9.44
CA THR A 80 1.17 -0.69 -8.87
C THR A 80 2.17 -0.52 -7.75
N MET A 81 2.96 0.55 -7.82
CA MET A 81 3.93 0.90 -6.79
C MET A 81 3.53 2.20 -6.13
N ILE A 82 3.43 2.18 -4.81
CA ILE A 82 3.05 3.33 -4.01
C ILE A 82 4.21 3.68 -3.08
N ASP A 83 4.62 4.93 -3.10
CA ASP A 83 5.57 5.47 -2.12
C ASP A 83 4.84 6.43 -1.21
N GLY A 84 5.12 6.35 0.07
CA GLY A 84 4.48 7.22 1.04
C GLY A 84 5.10 7.14 2.41
N THR A 85 4.38 7.66 3.38
CA THR A 85 4.77 7.62 4.79
C THR A 85 3.67 6.99 5.62
N ALA A 86 4.06 6.29 6.68
CA ALA A 86 3.12 5.64 7.58
C ALA A 86 2.67 6.56 8.69
N GLU A 87 1.38 6.55 9.00
CA GLU A 87 0.83 7.17 10.19
C GLU A 87 -0.01 6.15 10.96
N PRO A 88 -0.06 6.24 12.30
CA PRO A 88 -0.89 5.32 13.08
C PRO A 88 -2.37 5.56 12.80
N VAL A 89 -3.14 4.47 12.75
CA VAL A 89 -4.61 4.51 12.63
C VAL A 89 -5.22 4.18 13.99
N ARG A 90 -6.03 5.10 14.50
CA ARG A 90 -6.74 4.94 15.76
C ARG A 90 -8.26 4.90 15.59
N ASP A 91 -8.75 5.20 14.40
CA ASP A 91 -10.19 5.21 14.09
C ASP A 91 -10.75 3.78 14.08
N GLU A 92 -11.68 3.51 14.95
CA GLU A 92 -12.33 2.19 15.05
C GLU A 92 -13.09 1.82 13.77
N ARG A 93 -13.64 2.80 13.05
CA ARG A 93 -14.32 2.53 11.78
C ARG A 93 -13.38 1.95 10.72
N ALA A 94 -12.17 2.44 10.68
CA ALA A 94 -11.14 1.91 9.76
C ALA A 94 -10.79 0.48 10.11
N LYS A 95 -10.68 0.17 11.41
CA LYS A 95 -10.41 -1.19 11.89
C LYS A 95 -11.59 -2.13 11.61
N ASP A 96 -12.81 -1.65 11.77
CA ASP A 96 -14.02 -2.41 11.41
C ASP A 96 -14.05 -2.72 9.91
N ALA A 97 -13.74 -1.74 9.07
CA ALA A 97 -13.70 -1.91 7.61
C ALA A 97 -12.62 -2.93 7.19
N PHE A 98 -11.46 -2.88 7.84
CA PHE A 98 -10.39 -3.85 7.62
C PHE A 98 -10.86 -5.27 7.94
N ALA A 99 -11.47 -5.46 9.10
CA ALA A 99 -11.99 -6.77 9.52
C ALA A 99 -13.09 -7.27 8.56
N ALA A 100 -13.97 -6.38 8.12
CA ALA A 100 -15.03 -6.74 7.17
C ALA A 100 -14.47 -7.22 5.83
N LYS A 101 -13.45 -6.56 5.31
CA LYS A 101 -12.81 -6.95 4.05
C LYS A 101 -12.15 -8.33 4.14
N HIS A 102 -11.44 -8.60 5.24
CA HIS A 102 -10.57 -9.77 5.35
C HIS A 102 -11.20 -10.95 6.08
N GLY A 103 -12.35 -10.77 6.72
CA GLY A 103 -12.92 -11.82 7.57
C GLY A 103 -12.02 -12.17 8.74
N TRP A 104 -11.16 -11.27 9.15
CA TRP A 104 -10.20 -11.43 10.23
C TRP A 104 -10.02 -10.10 10.94
N ASP A 105 -10.07 -10.15 12.27
CA ASP A 105 -9.97 -8.96 13.11
C ASP A 105 -8.70 -9.02 13.95
N PRO A 106 -7.64 -8.26 13.58
CA PRO A 106 -6.41 -8.22 14.35
C PRO A 106 -6.59 -7.85 15.83
N ARG A 107 -7.66 -7.11 16.17
CA ARG A 107 -7.94 -6.71 17.55
C ARG A 107 -8.26 -7.90 18.45
N LYS A 108 -8.66 -9.05 17.87
CA LYS A 108 -9.01 -10.28 18.59
C LYS A 108 -7.82 -11.22 18.77
N GLU A 109 -6.67 -10.89 18.19
CA GLU A 109 -5.47 -11.71 18.31
C GLU A 109 -4.83 -11.53 19.69
N ALA A 110 -4.07 -12.57 20.12
CA ALA A 110 -3.35 -12.52 21.39
C ALA A 110 -2.20 -11.50 21.35
N ASN A 111 -1.55 -11.36 20.20
CA ASN A 111 -0.50 -10.35 20.02
C ASN A 111 -1.11 -8.96 19.86
N ASP A 112 -0.36 -7.95 20.28
CA ASP A 112 -0.76 -6.55 20.12
C ASP A 112 -0.49 -6.10 18.67
N TYR A 113 -1.54 -6.03 17.86
CA TYR A 113 -1.47 -5.55 16.48
C TYR A 113 -1.65 -4.04 16.43
N ALA A 114 -0.77 -3.40 15.67
CA ALA A 114 -0.87 -1.98 15.37
C ALA A 114 -1.44 -1.80 13.96
N TYR A 115 -2.14 -0.68 13.74
CA TYR A 115 -2.68 -0.31 12.44
C TYR A 115 -1.98 0.94 11.95
N PHE A 116 -1.62 0.93 10.66
CA PHE A 116 -0.96 2.06 10.01
C PHE A 116 -1.66 2.36 8.68
N ARG A 117 -1.75 3.65 8.36
CA ARG A 117 -2.12 4.09 7.02
C ARG A 117 -0.85 4.58 6.33
N ILE A 118 -0.53 3.99 5.18
CA ILE A 118 0.52 4.50 4.32
C ILE A 118 -0.13 5.54 3.42
N VAL A 119 0.22 6.81 3.65
CA VAL A 119 -0.32 7.95 2.92
C VAL A 119 0.55 8.14 1.67
N PRO A 120 0.00 7.93 0.47
CA PRO A 120 0.81 8.00 -0.73
C PRO A 120 1.17 9.43 -1.11
N ASP A 121 2.38 9.61 -1.60
CA ASP A 121 2.78 10.83 -2.29
C ASP A 121 3.17 10.56 -3.74
N ARG A 122 3.50 9.32 -4.09
CA ARG A 122 3.75 8.89 -5.46
C ARG A 122 3.08 7.55 -5.72
N VAL A 123 2.41 7.46 -6.88
CA VAL A 123 1.84 6.21 -7.37
C VAL A 123 2.31 6.02 -8.80
N GLN A 124 2.82 4.82 -9.08
CA GLN A 124 3.24 4.41 -10.41
C GLN A 124 2.57 3.09 -10.76
N ALA A 125 2.20 2.92 -12.03
CA ALA A 125 1.62 1.68 -12.52
C ALA A 125 2.06 1.42 -13.95
N TRP A 126 2.40 0.16 -14.24
CA TRP A 126 2.79 -0.26 -15.59
C TRP A 126 2.63 -1.77 -15.75
N ARG A 127 2.46 -2.21 -17.00
CA ARG A 127 2.40 -3.61 -17.38
C ARG A 127 3.69 -4.04 -18.06
N GLU A 128 3.89 -3.63 -19.32
CA GLU A 128 5.06 -3.96 -20.11
C GLU A 128 5.99 -2.74 -20.23
N VAL A 129 7.14 -2.92 -20.88
CA VAL A 129 8.14 -1.85 -21.02
C VAL A 129 7.60 -0.63 -21.78
N ASN A 130 6.59 -0.83 -22.64
CA ASN A 130 5.97 0.27 -23.36
C ASN A 130 5.11 1.18 -22.46
N GLU A 131 4.82 0.75 -21.25
CA GLU A 131 4.11 1.56 -20.25
C GLU A 131 5.05 2.25 -19.26
N LEU A 132 6.36 2.05 -19.35
CA LEU A 132 7.32 2.78 -18.51
C LEU A 132 7.23 4.30 -18.71
N PRO A 133 7.15 4.82 -19.95
CA PRO A 133 6.78 6.22 -20.14
C PRO A 133 5.37 6.47 -19.56
N GLY A 134 5.21 7.55 -18.81
CA GLY A 134 3.93 7.91 -18.23
C GLY A 134 3.49 7.05 -17.06
N ARG A 135 4.39 6.27 -16.46
CA ARG A 135 4.02 5.39 -15.34
C ARG A 135 3.64 6.12 -14.07
N THR A 136 4.05 7.36 -13.88
CA THR A 136 3.71 8.14 -12.70
C THR A 136 2.29 8.67 -12.80
N LEU A 137 1.43 8.24 -11.89
CA LEU A 137 0.02 8.63 -11.84
C LEU A 137 -0.28 9.64 -10.73
N MET A 138 0.56 9.67 -9.70
CA MET A 138 0.50 10.63 -8.61
C MET A 138 1.90 11.12 -8.31
N ARG A 139 2.03 12.43 -8.07
CA ARG A 139 3.27 13.08 -7.66
C ARG A 139 2.95 14.11 -6.58
N ASP A 140 3.79 14.14 -5.53
CA ASP A 140 3.63 15.08 -4.41
C ASP A 140 2.23 15.04 -3.80
N GLY A 141 1.63 13.86 -3.75
CA GLY A 141 0.31 13.62 -3.18
C GLY A 141 -0.87 13.98 -4.08
N SER A 142 -0.63 14.41 -5.31
CA SER A 142 -1.69 14.81 -6.24
C SER A 142 -1.75 13.89 -7.45
N TRP A 143 -2.96 13.43 -7.78
CA TRP A 143 -3.20 12.66 -8.99
C TRP A 143 -2.95 13.53 -10.22
N LEU A 144 -2.29 12.95 -11.23
CA LEU A 144 -1.97 13.65 -12.49
C LEU A 144 -3.06 13.45 -13.55
N ALA A 145 -4.00 12.57 -13.30
CA ALA A 145 -5.11 12.31 -14.22
C ALA A 145 -6.44 12.30 -13.49
#